data_6d3a7e6b50831417930c4d0fdbdf0a90
#
_entry.id   6d3a7e6b50831417930c4d0fdbdf0a90
#
_cell.length_a   1.000
_cell.length_b   1.000
_cell.length_c   1.000
_cell.angle_alpha   90.00
_cell.angle_beta   90.00
_cell.angle_gamma   90.00
#
_symmetry.space_group_name_H-M   'P 1'
#
loop_
_entity.id
_entity.type
_entity.pdbx_description
1 polymer ?
#
loop_
_entity_poly.entity_id
_entity_poly.type
_entity_poly.pdbx_seq_one_letter_code
_entity_poly.pdbx_strand_id
1 'polypeptide(L)'
;MKDYLSPGLAKRSKGAAWAAFFLAFESIAGAQASRLAGEVDARGLRDVVTRQKARVVLVNFWATWCVPCREEFPDLVRLEKTLRPKGLAIVGVSTDFAKEMPAVETFLAKMNPGFPNYHKKAGGDDQDFINAVDKAWGGELPFSVLYDGTGKKIKTLSGKHTYKDYEREIAALLK
;
A
#
# COMPACT_ATOMS: atom_id res chain seq x y z
N MET A 1 34.70 68.59 -61.09
CA MET A 1 35.85 67.66 -60.89
C MET A 1 35.61 66.91 -59.58
N LYS A 2 35.43 65.69 -59.70
CA LYS A 2 35.46 64.58 -58.67
C LYS A 2 34.32 64.53 -57.63
N ASP A 3 33.43 63.79 -57.98
CA ASP A 3 32.59 62.83 -57.32
C ASP A 3 33.18 62.20 -56.09
N TYR A 4 32.39 62.07 -55.04
CA TYR A 4 32.56 60.98 -54.09
C TYR A 4 31.22 60.53 -53.50
N LEU A 5 30.73 59.43 -54.08
CA LEU A 5 29.56 58.69 -53.62
C LEU A 5 29.92 57.89 -52.36
N SER A 6 29.21 58.10 -51.28
CA SER A 6 29.24 57.19 -50.13
C SER A 6 28.06 56.27 -50.18
N PRO A 7 28.26 54.95 -50.02
CA PRO A 7 27.15 54.03 -50.02
C PRO A 7 26.49 53.97 -48.65
N GLY A 8 25.17 53.97 -48.68
CA GLY A 8 24.33 53.95 -47.53
C GLY A 8 24.42 52.58 -46.77
N LEU A 9 24.63 52.70 -45.47
CA LEU A 9 24.49 51.54 -44.57
C LEU A 9 23.01 51.17 -44.38
N ALA A 10 22.63 50.02 -44.94
CA ALA A 10 21.34 49.41 -44.65
C ALA A 10 21.34 48.94 -43.19
N LYS A 11 20.50 49.54 -42.38
CA LYS A 11 20.18 49.07 -41.02
C LYS A 11 19.44 47.75 -41.14
N ARG A 12 20.13 46.64 -40.87
CA ARG A 12 19.52 45.34 -40.64
C ARG A 12 18.78 45.41 -39.29
N SER A 13 17.46 45.54 -39.34
CA SER A 13 16.60 45.31 -38.19
C SER A 13 16.70 43.82 -37.80
N LYS A 14 17.35 43.55 -36.69
CA LYS A 14 17.29 42.24 -36.04
C LYS A 14 15.90 42.14 -35.41
N GLY A 15 14.93 41.68 -36.20
CA GLY A 15 13.67 41.17 -35.68
C GLY A 15 13.96 39.97 -34.82
N ALA A 16 13.87 40.16 -33.50
CA ALA A 16 13.93 39.09 -32.54
C ALA A 16 12.69 38.23 -32.75
N ALA A 17 12.85 37.11 -33.46
CA ALA A 17 11.88 36.02 -33.47
C ALA A 17 11.94 35.33 -32.10
N TRP A 18 11.26 35.92 -31.17
CA TRP A 18 10.86 35.21 -29.95
C TRP A 18 9.64 34.39 -30.28
N ALA A 19 9.84 33.43 -31.18
CA ALA A 19 8.84 32.41 -31.41
C ALA A 19 8.68 31.62 -30.12
N ALA A 20 7.54 31.78 -29.55
CA ALA A 20 6.88 31.04 -28.52
C ALA A 20 7.35 29.60 -28.43
N PHE A 21 8.23 29.34 -27.48
CA PHE A 21 8.44 28.02 -26.95
C PHE A 21 7.40 27.83 -25.82
N PHE A 22 6.12 27.86 -26.20
CA PHE A 22 5.08 27.28 -25.37
C PHE A 22 5.31 25.76 -25.40
N LEU A 23 6.20 25.32 -24.54
CA LEU A 23 6.18 23.93 -24.09
C LEU A 23 4.76 23.69 -23.54
N ALA A 24 3.97 22.96 -24.32
CA ALA A 24 2.81 22.30 -23.80
C ALA A 24 3.30 21.43 -22.64
N PHE A 25 3.11 21.94 -21.43
CA PHE A 25 3.19 21.14 -20.22
C PHE A 25 1.96 20.23 -20.27
N GLU A 26 2.07 19.20 -21.08
CA GLU A 26 1.12 18.09 -21.01
C GLU A 26 1.19 17.60 -19.58
N SER A 27 0.18 17.95 -18.80
CA SER A 27 -0.09 17.33 -17.51
C SER A 27 -0.23 15.84 -17.78
N ILE A 28 0.86 15.13 -17.65
CA ILE A 28 0.82 13.68 -17.46
C ILE A 28 0.05 13.53 -16.15
N ALA A 29 -1.26 13.36 -16.26
CA ALA A 29 -2.07 12.82 -15.18
C ALA A 29 -1.50 11.42 -14.93
N GLY A 30 -0.44 11.38 -14.10
CA GLY A 30 0.18 10.15 -13.72
C GLY A 30 -0.89 9.28 -13.08
N ALA A 31 -1.26 8.18 -13.73
CA ALA A 31 -2.09 7.17 -13.12
C ALA A 31 -1.45 6.87 -11.77
N GLN A 32 -2.13 7.25 -10.70
CA GLN A 32 -1.62 7.10 -9.35
C GLN A 32 -1.48 5.59 -9.12
N ALA A 33 -0.26 5.09 -9.01
CA ALA A 33 -0.01 3.67 -8.81
C ALA A 33 -0.80 3.21 -7.59
N SER A 34 -1.56 2.13 -7.74
CA SER A 34 -2.33 1.55 -6.65
C SER A 34 -1.42 1.29 -5.45
N ARG A 35 -1.91 1.63 -4.26
CA ARG A 35 -1.22 1.32 -3.00
C ARG A 35 -1.45 -0.11 -2.54
N LEU A 36 -2.39 -0.80 -3.19
CA LEU A 36 -2.56 -2.23 -3.02
C LEU A 36 -1.50 -2.97 -3.83
N ALA A 37 -0.90 -3.97 -3.22
CA ALA A 37 0.08 -4.85 -3.86
C ALA A 37 -0.58 -5.87 -4.83
N GLY A 38 -1.90 -5.93 -4.86
CA GLY A 38 -2.70 -6.81 -5.71
C GLY A 38 -3.88 -7.43 -4.99
N GLU A 39 -4.43 -8.48 -5.57
CA GLU A 39 -5.51 -9.27 -4.98
C GLU A 39 -5.00 -10.63 -4.50
N VAL A 40 -5.63 -11.16 -3.46
CA VAL A 40 -5.32 -12.49 -2.93
C VAL A 40 -6.58 -13.31 -2.70
N ASP A 41 -6.53 -14.56 -3.13
CA ASP A 41 -7.37 -15.64 -2.63
C ASP A 41 -6.63 -16.39 -1.50
N ALA A 42 -7.24 -17.44 -0.96
CA ALA A 42 -6.65 -18.20 0.14
C ALA A 42 -5.30 -18.86 -0.21
N ARG A 43 -5.09 -19.26 -1.47
CA ARG A 43 -3.82 -19.81 -1.95
C ARG A 43 -2.78 -18.71 -2.08
N GLY A 44 -3.14 -17.63 -2.77
CA GLY A 44 -2.27 -16.46 -2.96
C GLY A 44 -1.83 -15.86 -1.63
N LEU A 45 -2.70 -15.86 -0.61
CA LEU A 45 -2.35 -15.40 0.73
C LEU A 45 -1.25 -16.25 1.37
N ARG A 46 -1.33 -17.59 1.26
CA ARG A 46 -0.25 -18.47 1.75
C ARG A 46 1.08 -18.19 1.05
N ASP A 47 1.03 -17.99 -0.26
CA ASP A 47 2.22 -17.65 -1.05
C ASP A 47 2.80 -16.28 -0.65
N VAL A 48 1.94 -15.29 -0.35
CA VAL A 48 2.36 -13.98 0.17
C VAL A 48 3.06 -14.15 1.52
N VAL A 49 2.47 -14.90 2.45
CA VAL A 49 3.04 -15.13 3.79
C VAL A 49 4.44 -15.78 3.69
N THR A 50 4.59 -16.83 2.91
CA THR A 50 5.89 -17.55 2.79
C THR A 50 6.95 -16.71 2.10
N ARG A 51 6.57 -15.82 1.16
CA ARG A 51 7.50 -14.91 0.48
C ARG A 51 8.05 -13.78 1.36
N GLN A 52 7.44 -13.50 2.53
CA GLN A 52 7.94 -12.45 3.42
C GLN A 52 9.35 -12.73 3.97
N LYS A 53 9.77 -14.00 4.03
CA LYS A 53 11.09 -14.44 4.57
C LYS A 53 11.39 -13.83 5.95
N ALA A 54 10.36 -13.63 6.75
CA ALA A 54 10.43 -13.08 8.10
C ALA A 54 10.37 -14.20 9.13
N ARG A 55 10.80 -13.94 10.37
CA ARG A 55 10.67 -14.92 11.47
C ARG A 55 9.22 -15.10 11.89
N VAL A 56 8.47 -14.00 11.88
CA VAL A 56 7.03 -13.95 12.18
C VAL A 56 6.35 -13.09 11.13
N VAL A 57 5.23 -13.55 10.60
CA VAL A 57 4.37 -12.79 9.69
C VAL A 57 3.03 -12.57 10.38
N LEU A 58 2.65 -11.30 10.55
CA LEU A 58 1.33 -10.89 11.00
C LEU A 58 0.47 -10.58 9.78
N VAL A 59 -0.58 -11.34 9.54
CA VAL A 59 -1.63 -10.99 8.56
C VAL A 59 -2.79 -10.36 9.31
N ASN A 60 -3.15 -9.13 8.93
CA ASN A 60 -4.29 -8.40 9.50
C ASN A 60 -5.38 -8.22 8.46
N PHE A 61 -6.58 -8.69 8.76
CA PHE A 61 -7.78 -8.54 7.95
C PHE A 61 -8.57 -7.33 8.44
N TRP A 62 -8.88 -6.40 7.52
CA TRP A 62 -9.46 -5.12 7.83
C TRP A 62 -10.38 -4.62 6.71
N ALA A 63 -11.15 -3.55 6.97
CA ALA A 63 -11.91 -2.85 5.96
C ALA A 63 -12.07 -1.37 6.30
N THR A 64 -12.35 -0.53 5.30
CA THR A 64 -12.54 0.91 5.50
C THR A 64 -13.81 1.24 6.28
N TRP A 65 -14.83 0.43 6.19
CA TRP A 65 -16.08 0.57 6.97
C TRP A 65 -15.97 0.02 8.39
N CYS A 66 -14.92 -0.74 8.72
CA CYS A 66 -14.67 -1.29 10.06
C CYS A 66 -14.01 -0.21 10.94
N VAL A 67 -14.78 0.41 11.83
CA VAL A 67 -14.27 1.46 12.72
C VAL A 67 -13.11 0.96 13.61
N PRO A 68 -13.22 -0.17 14.34
CA PRO A 68 -12.12 -0.65 15.17
C PRO A 68 -10.86 -1.01 14.35
N CYS A 69 -11.00 -1.44 13.09
CA CYS A 69 -9.85 -1.68 12.21
C CYS A 69 -9.08 -0.39 11.92
N ARG A 70 -9.79 0.69 11.62
CA ARG A 70 -9.17 2.00 11.37
C ARG A 70 -8.50 2.59 12.60
N GLU A 71 -9.03 2.30 13.78
CA GLU A 71 -8.45 2.74 15.04
C GLU A 71 -7.17 2.00 15.40
N GLU A 72 -7.06 0.70 15.08
CA GLU A 72 -5.84 -0.08 15.35
C GLU A 72 -4.75 0.10 14.29
N PHE A 73 -5.10 0.51 13.06
CA PHE A 73 -4.17 0.58 11.94
C PHE A 73 -2.90 1.41 12.22
N PRO A 74 -2.96 2.58 12.91
CA PRO A 74 -1.76 3.31 13.32
C PRO A 74 -0.82 2.50 14.22
N ASP A 75 -1.36 1.63 15.07
CA ASP A 75 -0.59 0.74 15.93
C ASP A 75 0.14 -0.33 15.11
N LEU A 76 -0.48 -0.86 14.05
CA LEU A 76 0.19 -1.76 13.10
C LEU A 76 1.33 -1.06 12.36
N VAL A 77 1.11 0.20 11.93
CA VAL A 77 2.18 1.01 11.28
C VAL A 77 3.36 1.23 12.24
N ARG A 78 3.08 1.50 13.50
CA ARG A 78 4.11 1.63 14.54
C ARG A 78 4.82 0.30 14.78
N LEU A 79 4.08 -0.80 14.86
CA LEU A 79 4.59 -2.15 15.10
C LEU A 79 5.57 -2.57 14.01
N GLU A 80 5.22 -2.33 12.73
CA GLU A 80 6.10 -2.57 11.59
C GLU A 80 7.44 -1.85 11.76
N LYS A 81 7.41 -0.55 12.05
CA LYS A 81 8.63 0.25 12.23
C LYS A 81 9.54 -0.27 13.34
N THR A 82 8.95 -0.76 14.43
CA THR A 82 9.71 -1.14 15.64
C THR A 82 10.17 -2.59 15.63
N LEU A 83 9.40 -3.51 15.01
CA LEU A 83 9.68 -4.93 15.06
C LEU A 83 10.17 -5.53 13.74
N ARG A 84 10.05 -4.83 12.61
CA ARG A 84 10.62 -5.25 11.33
C ARG A 84 12.14 -5.56 11.42
N PRO A 85 12.97 -4.71 12.06
CA PRO A 85 14.40 -5.02 12.22
C PRO A 85 14.66 -6.27 13.08
N LYS A 86 13.66 -6.72 13.85
CA LYS A 86 13.73 -7.91 14.71
C LYS A 86 13.20 -9.17 14.03
N GLY A 87 12.68 -9.04 12.80
CA GLY A 87 12.20 -10.18 12.00
C GLY A 87 10.68 -10.31 11.91
N LEU A 88 9.90 -9.25 12.21
CA LEU A 88 8.47 -9.17 11.90
C LEU A 88 8.27 -8.72 10.46
N ALA A 89 7.30 -9.31 9.77
CA ALA A 89 6.65 -8.71 8.60
C ALA A 89 5.15 -8.59 8.87
N ILE A 90 4.53 -7.53 8.34
CA ILE A 90 3.08 -7.35 8.38
C ILE A 90 2.54 -7.42 6.94
N VAL A 91 1.37 -8.00 6.79
CA VAL A 91 0.59 -8.05 5.55
C VAL A 91 -0.84 -7.63 5.89
N GLY A 92 -1.33 -6.55 5.29
CA GLY A 92 -2.73 -6.16 5.38
C GLY A 92 -3.54 -6.85 4.28
N VAL A 93 -4.77 -7.25 4.61
CA VAL A 93 -5.74 -7.76 3.64
C VAL A 93 -7.06 -7.01 3.84
N SER A 94 -7.38 -6.13 2.88
CA SER A 94 -8.68 -5.46 2.85
C SER A 94 -9.74 -6.45 2.38
N THR A 95 -10.86 -6.47 3.11
CA THR A 95 -12.08 -7.21 2.76
C THR A 95 -13.20 -6.28 2.28
N ASP A 96 -12.86 -5.06 1.89
CA ASP A 96 -13.79 -4.10 1.29
C ASP A 96 -14.41 -4.67 0.01
N PHE A 97 -15.61 -4.23 -0.35
CA PHE A 97 -16.18 -4.57 -1.65
C PHE A 97 -15.52 -3.79 -2.79
N ALA A 98 -15.58 -4.31 -4.01
CA ALA A 98 -14.94 -3.69 -5.18
C ALA A 98 -15.31 -2.21 -5.38
N LYS A 99 -16.55 -1.82 -5.07
CA LYS A 99 -17.03 -0.42 -5.15
C LYS A 99 -16.35 0.51 -4.14
N GLU A 100 -15.72 -0.03 -3.10
CA GLU A 100 -15.09 0.72 -2.00
C GLU A 100 -13.58 0.92 -2.22
N MET A 101 -13.02 0.40 -3.31
CA MET A 101 -11.58 0.52 -3.61
C MET A 101 -11.05 1.96 -3.58
N PRO A 102 -11.77 3.00 -4.05
CA PRO A 102 -11.31 4.38 -3.90
C PRO A 102 -11.12 4.81 -2.44
N ALA A 103 -11.96 4.31 -1.53
CA ALA A 103 -11.83 4.58 -0.08
C ALA A 103 -10.61 3.84 0.50
N VAL A 104 -10.35 2.61 0.08
CA VAL A 104 -9.17 1.83 0.45
C VAL A 104 -7.89 2.55 0.05
N GLU A 105 -7.79 3.00 -1.21
CA GLU A 105 -6.64 3.75 -1.73
C GLU A 105 -6.41 5.05 -0.95
N THR A 106 -7.49 5.79 -0.68
CA THR A 106 -7.43 7.03 0.12
C THR A 106 -6.95 6.76 1.54
N PHE A 107 -7.46 5.71 2.17
CA PHE A 107 -7.07 5.32 3.52
C PHE A 107 -5.59 4.92 3.58
N LEU A 108 -5.14 4.06 2.67
CA LEU A 108 -3.74 3.63 2.59
C LEU A 108 -2.80 4.80 2.26
N ALA A 109 -3.25 5.76 1.42
CA ALA A 109 -2.49 6.97 1.15
C ALA A 109 -2.26 7.79 2.42
N LYS A 110 -3.30 7.93 3.26
CA LYS A 110 -3.24 8.66 4.53
C LYS A 110 -2.39 7.93 5.56
N MET A 111 -2.56 6.63 5.72
CA MET A 111 -1.85 5.82 6.72
C MET A 111 -0.39 5.59 6.35
N ASN A 112 -0.08 5.52 5.05
CA ASN A 112 1.26 5.25 4.51
C ASN A 112 1.96 4.07 5.23
N PRO A 113 1.34 2.88 5.25
CA PRO A 113 1.91 1.72 5.95
C PRO A 113 3.23 1.30 5.27
N GLY A 114 4.21 0.91 6.07
CA GLY A 114 5.49 0.37 5.58
C GLY A 114 5.41 -1.10 5.14
N PHE A 115 4.20 -1.66 5.06
CA PHE A 115 3.94 -3.06 4.73
C PHE A 115 2.93 -3.18 3.58
N PRO A 116 2.99 -4.30 2.80
CA PRO A 116 2.08 -4.52 1.69
C PRO A 116 0.64 -4.73 2.16
N ASN A 117 -0.29 -4.17 1.41
CA ASN A 117 -1.72 -4.39 1.57
C ASN A 117 -2.27 -5.02 0.30
N TYR A 118 -3.10 -6.03 0.46
CA TYR A 118 -3.80 -6.73 -0.61
C TYR A 118 -5.29 -6.55 -0.47
N HIS A 119 -6.01 -6.73 -1.55
CA HIS A 119 -7.47 -6.85 -1.53
C HIS A 119 -7.84 -8.33 -1.58
N LYS A 120 -8.83 -8.75 -0.78
CA LYS A 120 -9.42 -10.08 -0.91
C LYS A 120 -10.09 -10.19 -2.27
N LYS A 121 -9.65 -11.16 -3.07
CA LYS A 121 -10.16 -11.35 -4.42
C LYS A 121 -11.68 -11.55 -4.41
N ALA A 122 -12.36 -10.78 -5.26
CA ALA A 122 -13.80 -10.92 -5.46
C ALA A 122 -14.11 -12.20 -6.27
N GLY A 123 -15.32 -12.74 -6.12
CA GLY A 123 -15.79 -13.86 -6.94
C GLY A 123 -15.35 -15.22 -6.40
N GLY A 124 -15.81 -15.57 -5.24
CA GLY A 124 -15.68 -16.87 -4.59
C GLY A 124 -16.65 -16.89 -3.40
N ASP A 125 -16.80 -18.04 -2.78
CA ASP A 125 -17.51 -18.12 -1.51
C ASP A 125 -16.64 -17.46 -0.42
N ASP A 126 -17.15 -16.42 0.22
CA ASP A 126 -16.45 -15.74 1.32
C ASP A 126 -16.21 -16.71 2.48
N GLN A 127 -17.10 -17.66 2.69
CA GLN A 127 -16.95 -18.69 3.72
C GLN A 127 -15.78 -19.62 3.44
N ASP A 128 -15.53 -19.96 2.16
CA ASP A 128 -14.37 -20.77 1.78
C ASP A 128 -13.05 -20.05 2.07
N PHE A 129 -12.98 -18.73 1.78
CA PHE A 129 -11.82 -17.94 2.14
C PHE A 129 -11.61 -17.87 3.65
N ILE A 130 -12.68 -17.57 4.41
CA ILE A 130 -12.67 -17.49 5.87
C ILE A 130 -12.18 -18.83 6.47
N ASN A 131 -12.79 -19.96 6.05
CA ASN A 131 -12.43 -21.30 6.52
C ASN A 131 -10.99 -21.70 6.17
N ALA A 132 -10.49 -21.24 5.03
CA ALA A 132 -9.11 -21.49 4.61
C ALA A 132 -8.08 -20.70 5.42
N VAL A 133 -8.46 -19.55 5.96
CA VAL A 133 -7.64 -18.76 6.92
C VAL A 133 -7.72 -19.37 8.30
N ASP A 134 -8.92 -19.51 8.84
CA ASP A 134 -9.17 -20.16 10.12
C ASP A 134 -10.63 -20.65 10.21
N LYS A 135 -10.82 -21.94 10.51
CA LYS A 135 -12.17 -22.54 10.64
C LYS A 135 -12.96 -21.98 11.84
N ALA A 136 -12.27 -21.38 12.82
CA ALA A 136 -12.90 -20.77 13.97
C ALA A 136 -13.20 -19.26 13.75
N TRP A 137 -12.76 -18.68 12.62
CA TRP A 137 -13.06 -17.31 12.28
C TRP A 137 -14.46 -17.19 11.65
N GLY A 138 -15.31 -16.36 12.25
CA GLY A 138 -16.67 -16.11 11.74
C GLY A 138 -16.75 -14.98 10.72
N GLY A 139 -15.61 -14.39 10.28
CA GLY A 139 -15.57 -13.26 9.35
C GLY A 139 -15.62 -11.90 10.05
N GLU A 140 -15.62 -11.86 11.39
CA GLU A 140 -15.57 -10.61 12.15
C GLU A 140 -14.24 -9.88 11.95
N LEU A 141 -14.28 -8.54 12.01
CA LEU A 141 -13.13 -7.66 11.84
C LEU A 141 -12.94 -6.72 13.04
N PRO A 142 -11.70 -6.32 13.34
CA PRO A 142 -10.44 -6.81 12.75
C PRO A 142 -10.13 -8.23 13.20
N PHE A 143 -9.40 -8.95 12.34
CA PHE A 143 -8.92 -10.28 12.65
C PHE A 143 -7.46 -10.40 12.24
N SER A 144 -6.62 -10.99 13.07
CA SER A 144 -5.20 -11.15 12.79
C SER A 144 -4.73 -12.58 12.96
N VAL A 145 -3.81 -12.99 12.11
CA VAL A 145 -3.18 -14.32 12.19
C VAL A 145 -1.67 -14.17 12.23
N LEU A 146 -1.04 -14.80 13.19
CA LEU A 146 0.42 -14.91 13.27
C LEU A 146 0.87 -16.23 12.63
N TYR A 147 1.84 -16.13 11.74
CA TYR A 147 2.52 -17.25 11.10
C TYR A 147 4.00 -17.22 11.43
N ASP A 148 4.63 -18.41 11.47
CA ASP A 148 6.09 -18.52 11.49
C ASP A 148 6.69 -18.31 10.09
N GLY A 149 8.02 -18.30 10.00
CA GLY A 149 8.76 -18.10 8.74
C GLY A 149 8.54 -19.21 7.70
N THR A 150 7.92 -20.34 8.07
CA THR A 150 7.54 -21.42 7.14
C THR A 150 6.12 -21.27 6.59
N GLY A 151 5.36 -20.30 7.11
CA GLY A 151 3.96 -20.09 6.79
C GLY A 151 3.00 -20.97 7.62
N LYS A 152 3.48 -21.61 8.67
CA LYS A 152 2.64 -22.34 9.61
C LYS A 152 1.97 -21.36 10.56
N LYS A 153 0.65 -21.49 10.72
CA LYS A 153 -0.13 -20.69 11.65
C LYS A 153 0.28 -20.99 13.11
N ILE A 154 0.56 -19.93 13.87
CA ILE A 154 0.93 -19.98 15.29
C ILE A 154 -0.27 -19.62 16.15
N LYS A 155 -0.94 -18.51 15.86
CA LYS A 155 -1.99 -17.92 16.71
C LYS A 155 -2.92 -17.04 15.91
N THR A 156 -4.16 -16.93 16.36
CA THR A 156 -5.15 -15.94 15.88
C THR A 156 -5.46 -14.93 16.98
N LEU A 157 -5.80 -13.71 16.57
CA LEU A 157 -6.17 -12.59 17.44
C LEU A 157 -7.44 -11.98 16.86
N SER A 158 -8.56 -12.11 17.56
CA SER A 158 -9.86 -11.59 17.16
C SER A 158 -10.14 -10.24 17.85
N GLY A 159 -10.73 -9.31 17.13
CA GLY A 159 -11.04 -7.98 17.61
C GLY A 159 -9.85 -7.02 17.64
N LYS A 160 -10.12 -5.77 18.05
CA LYS A 160 -9.13 -4.69 18.08
C LYS A 160 -8.04 -4.95 19.12
N HIS A 161 -6.80 -4.76 18.70
CA HIS A 161 -5.62 -4.85 19.57
C HIS A 161 -4.84 -3.53 19.56
N THR A 162 -4.23 -3.20 20.69
CA THR A 162 -3.30 -2.06 20.78
C THR A 162 -1.88 -2.49 20.39
N TYR A 163 -1.00 -1.51 20.15
CA TYR A 163 0.43 -1.77 19.97
C TYR A 163 1.02 -2.70 21.04
N LYS A 164 0.67 -2.46 22.33
CA LYS A 164 1.17 -3.26 23.44
C LYS A 164 0.66 -4.71 23.42
N ASP A 165 -0.57 -4.91 22.99
CA ASP A 165 -1.13 -6.26 22.87
C ASP A 165 -0.39 -7.04 21.78
N TYR A 166 -0.22 -6.46 20.59
CA TYR A 166 0.57 -7.06 19.53
C TYR A 166 2.03 -7.29 19.93
N GLU A 167 2.67 -6.30 20.53
CA GLU A 167 4.07 -6.40 20.96
C GLU A 167 4.26 -7.57 21.94
N ARG A 168 3.36 -7.73 22.93
CA ARG A 168 3.39 -8.85 23.89
C ARG A 168 3.31 -10.20 23.21
N GLU A 169 2.39 -10.36 22.24
CA GLU A 169 2.18 -11.62 21.54
C GLU A 169 3.35 -11.97 20.59
N ILE A 170 3.92 -10.96 19.96
CA ILE A 170 4.95 -11.13 18.92
C ILE A 170 6.36 -11.20 19.52
N ALA A 171 6.66 -10.43 20.57
CA ALA A 171 8.00 -10.37 21.14
C ALA A 171 8.51 -11.74 21.63
N ALA A 172 7.62 -12.59 22.12
CA ALA A 172 7.96 -13.96 22.53
C ALA A 172 8.36 -14.86 21.35
N LEU A 173 7.84 -14.57 20.16
CA LEU A 173 8.08 -15.36 18.92
C LEU A 173 9.33 -14.88 18.16
N LEU A 174 9.83 -13.69 18.47
CA LEU A 174 11.00 -13.08 17.82
C LEU A 174 12.32 -13.36 18.57
N LYS A 175 12.26 -14.05 19.70
CA LYS A 175 13.46 -14.52 20.44
C LYS A 175 14.01 -15.78 19.79
#